data_babc96db370158b81fe3341177720c65
#
_entry.id   babc96db370158b81fe3341177720c65
#
_cell.length_a   1.000
_cell.length_b   1.000
_cell.length_c   1.000
_cell.angle_alpha   90.00
_cell.angle_beta   90.00
_cell.angle_gamma   90.00
#
_symmetry.space_group_name_H-M   'P 1'
#
loop_
_entity.id
_entity.type
_entity.pdbx_description
1 polymer ?
#
loop_
_entity_poly.entity_id
_entity_poly.type
_entity_poly.pdbx_seq_one_letter_code
_entity_poly.pdbx_strand_id
1 'polypeptide(L)'
;MFSVTNTGVNRITIQEEMNMKILPVSDPSFQNYGQVITGYDLKELLDTLDKVTPCPDGVEYVPEQPELQALAIEKDLRNNAYGGMPIQIGWCNGHNTKMNCLEYHRDSELNVGTEDFILLLAKREDLVDGILDTDKVVAYLCPAGTMVEVYATTLHYAPCSAKKGQGFKVIVVLPKGTNLAKPEITVKNAEDELMTAANKWLLAHADSAEAASGAKVCIKGVNPDIADLI
;
A
#
# COMPACT_ATOMS: atom_id res chain seq x y z
N MET A 1 20.06 -44.75 -42.10
CA MET A 1 20.64 -44.41 -40.79
C MET A 1 20.81 -42.89 -40.82
N PHE A 2 19.81 -42.13 -40.40
CA PHE A 2 19.89 -40.67 -40.34
C PHE A 2 19.87 -40.29 -38.88
N SER A 3 20.98 -39.69 -38.45
CA SER A 3 21.17 -39.15 -37.10
C SER A 3 20.45 -37.78 -37.02
N VAL A 4 19.48 -37.66 -36.11
CA VAL A 4 18.84 -36.39 -35.77
C VAL A 4 19.65 -35.77 -34.61
N THR A 5 20.38 -34.71 -34.90
CA THR A 5 21.05 -33.89 -33.89
C THR A 5 20.01 -32.99 -33.21
N ASN A 6 19.86 -33.22 -31.92
CA ASN A 6 19.03 -32.43 -31.02
C ASN A 6 19.71 -31.07 -30.74
N THR A 7 19.23 -29.99 -31.36
CA THR A 7 19.67 -28.64 -31.04
C THR A 7 18.93 -28.17 -29.79
N GLY A 8 19.62 -28.21 -28.65
CA GLY A 8 19.14 -27.63 -27.40
C GLY A 8 18.93 -26.12 -27.57
N VAL A 9 17.68 -25.68 -27.52
CA VAL A 9 17.33 -24.27 -27.38
C VAL A 9 17.62 -23.85 -25.95
N ASN A 10 18.75 -23.16 -25.76
CA ASN A 10 19.03 -22.43 -24.52
C ASN A 10 17.92 -21.36 -24.35
N ARG A 11 16.99 -21.59 -23.46
CA ARG A 11 16.16 -20.53 -22.90
C ARG A 11 17.07 -19.61 -22.08
N ILE A 12 17.48 -18.50 -22.67
CA ILE A 12 18.05 -17.39 -21.93
C ILE A 12 16.88 -16.79 -21.15
N THR A 13 16.80 -17.10 -19.87
CA THR A 13 15.93 -16.37 -18.93
C THR A 13 16.63 -15.02 -18.73
N ILE A 14 16.22 -14.01 -19.46
CA ILE A 14 16.58 -12.63 -19.12
C ILE A 14 15.78 -12.33 -17.87
N GLN A 15 16.42 -12.46 -16.71
CA GLN A 15 15.91 -11.93 -15.46
C GLN A 15 16.09 -10.42 -15.58
N GLU A 16 15.04 -9.69 -15.88
CA GLU A 16 15.04 -8.22 -15.79
C GLU A 16 15.31 -7.89 -14.33
N GLU A 17 16.54 -7.46 -14.02
CA GLU A 17 16.91 -6.97 -12.70
C GLU A 17 16.09 -5.70 -12.45
N MET A 18 15.20 -5.76 -11.50
CA MET A 18 14.42 -4.62 -11.06
C MET A 18 15.38 -3.59 -10.43
N ASN A 19 15.65 -2.49 -11.14
CA ASN A 19 16.53 -1.41 -10.66
C ASN A 19 15.78 -0.46 -9.69
N MET A 20 15.02 -1.02 -8.77
CA MET A 20 14.29 -0.25 -7.76
C MET A 20 15.22 0.21 -6.65
N LYS A 21 15.11 1.50 -6.27
CA LYS A 21 15.82 2.07 -5.11
C LYS A 21 14.81 2.45 -4.05
N ILE A 22 15.13 2.14 -2.80
CA ILE A 22 14.36 2.60 -1.65
C ILE A 22 14.89 3.97 -1.24
N LEU A 23 14.06 5.01 -1.39
CA LEU A 23 14.37 6.38 -0.98
C LEU A 23 13.72 6.67 0.38
N PRO A 24 14.28 7.54 1.22
CA PRO A 24 13.59 7.97 2.44
C PRO A 24 12.43 8.91 2.11
N VAL A 25 11.38 8.95 2.91
CA VAL A 25 10.27 9.93 2.75
C VAL A 25 10.71 11.40 2.90
N SER A 26 11.92 11.64 3.38
CA SER A 26 12.56 12.98 3.38
C SER A 26 13.15 13.38 2.02
N ASP A 27 13.22 12.44 1.05
CA ASP A 27 13.63 12.78 -0.31
C ASP A 27 12.59 13.70 -0.96
N PRO A 28 12.99 14.80 -1.64
CA PRO A 28 12.06 15.74 -2.25
C PRO A 28 11.09 15.11 -3.26
N SER A 29 11.45 14.00 -3.89
CA SER A 29 10.57 13.28 -4.84
C SER A 29 9.32 12.71 -4.17
N PHE A 30 9.33 12.46 -2.85
CA PHE A 30 8.16 11.99 -2.12
C PHE A 30 6.97 12.95 -2.20
N GLN A 31 7.22 14.26 -2.36
CA GLN A 31 6.17 15.27 -2.52
C GLN A 31 5.24 15.02 -3.72
N ASN A 32 5.65 14.18 -4.67
CA ASN A 32 4.79 13.77 -5.78
C ASN A 32 3.75 12.71 -5.39
N TYR A 33 3.91 12.07 -4.21
CA TYR A 33 3.11 10.94 -3.74
C TYR A 33 2.42 11.22 -2.41
N GLY A 34 3.01 12.10 -1.60
CA GLY A 34 2.56 12.39 -0.26
C GLY A 34 3.38 13.48 0.41
N GLN A 35 3.25 13.60 1.72
CA GLN A 35 4.06 14.52 2.53
C GLN A 35 4.27 13.94 3.93
N VAL A 36 5.33 14.40 4.60
CA VAL A 36 5.53 14.13 6.03
C VAL A 36 4.65 15.09 6.83
N ILE A 37 3.86 14.55 7.74
CA ILE A 37 2.97 15.29 8.64
C ILE A 37 3.66 15.47 10.00
N THR A 38 3.65 16.69 10.50
CA THR A 38 4.25 17.05 11.79
C THR A 38 3.27 17.78 12.70
N GLY A 39 3.63 17.94 13.99
CA GLY A 39 2.84 18.73 14.94
C GLY A 39 1.84 17.92 15.76
N TYR A 40 1.79 16.59 15.61
CA TYR A 40 0.96 15.69 16.41
C TYR A 40 1.81 14.93 17.42
N ASP A 41 1.30 14.74 18.65
CA ASP A 41 1.88 13.83 19.63
C ASP A 41 1.36 12.39 19.32
N LEU A 42 2.23 11.60 18.74
CA LEU A 42 1.91 10.24 18.29
C LEU A 42 2.18 9.17 19.36
N LYS A 43 2.73 9.57 20.52
CA LYS A 43 3.22 8.59 21.49
C LYS A 43 2.12 7.63 21.96
N GLU A 44 1.00 8.16 22.44
CA GLU A 44 -0.10 7.31 22.97
C GLU A 44 -0.72 6.44 21.85
N LEU A 45 -0.80 6.98 20.61
CA LEU A 45 -1.32 6.25 19.44
C LEU A 45 -0.46 5.02 19.13
N LEU A 46 0.87 5.20 19.09
CA LEU A 46 1.82 4.13 18.77
C LEU A 46 1.94 3.12 19.92
N ASP A 47 2.00 3.59 21.17
CA ASP A 47 2.01 2.70 22.35
C ASP A 47 0.74 1.82 22.40
N THR A 48 -0.42 2.39 22.02
CA THR A 48 -1.69 1.65 21.97
C THR A 48 -1.68 0.64 20.83
N LEU A 49 -1.27 1.02 19.63
CA LEU A 49 -1.12 0.11 18.49
C LEU A 49 -0.27 -1.11 18.88
N ASP A 50 0.90 -0.87 19.46
CA ASP A 50 1.82 -1.94 19.82
C ASP A 50 1.22 -2.90 20.86
N LYS A 51 0.48 -2.36 21.81
CA LYS A 51 -0.13 -3.12 22.91
C LYS A 51 -1.33 -3.96 22.50
N VAL A 52 -2.21 -3.44 21.62
CA VAL A 52 -3.54 -4.05 21.40
C VAL A 52 -3.66 -4.80 20.09
N THR A 53 -2.66 -4.70 19.19
CA THR A 53 -2.73 -5.34 17.89
C THR A 53 -1.65 -6.40 17.68
N PRO A 54 -1.93 -7.49 16.96
CA PRO A 54 -0.93 -8.49 16.60
C PRO A 54 0.01 -8.00 15.48
N CYS A 55 1.10 -8.74 15.25
CA CYS A 55 1.88 -8.68 14.02
C CYS A 55 1.93 -10.11 13.43
N PRO A 56 1.00 -10.49 12.56
CA PRO A 56 0.91 -11.84 12.00
C PRO A 56 2.02 -12.11 10.97
N ASP A 57 2.25 -13.39 10.63
CA ASP A 57 3.21 -13.80 9.59
C ASP A 57 2.80 -13.33 8.17
N GLY A 58 1.50 -13.18 7.92
CA GLY A 58 0.95 -12.55 6.72
C GLY A 58 0.63 -11.07 6.96
N VAL A 59 -0.24 -10.51 6.15
CA VAL A 59 -0.75 -9.14 6.33
C VAL A 59 -2.20 -9.19 6.79
N GLU A 60 -2.51 -8.42 7.82
CA GLU A 60 -3.87 -8.19 8.30
C GLU A 60 -4.17 -6.69 8.33
N TYR A 61 -5.36 -6.33 7.86
CA TYR A 61 -5.89 -4.98 7.88
C TYR A 61 -7.19 -4.90 8.67
N VAL A 62 -7.26 -3.98 9.62
CA VAL A 62 -8.46 -3.67 10.38
C VAL A 62 -8.82 -2.21 10.16
N PRO A 63 -9.96 -1.89 9.54
CA PRO A 63 -10.30 -0.53 9.15
C PRO A 63 -10.53 0.42 10.34
N GLU A 64 -10.94 -0.09 11.49
CA GLU A 64 -11.16 0.68 12.71
C GLU A 64 -10.90 -0.20 13.93
N GLN A 65 -10.00 0.27 14.81
CA GLN A 65 -9.70 -0.35 16.09
C GLN A 65 -10.31 0.51 17.20
N PRO A 66 -11.25 -0.02 18.01
CA PRO A 66 -11.95 0.78 19.03
C PRO A 66 -11.03 1.50 20.01
N GLU A 67 -9.92 0.85 20.43
CA GLU A 67 -8.96 1.42 21.37
C GLU A 67 -8.19 2.59 20.76
N LEU A 68 -7.87 2.54 19.45
CA LEU A 68 -7.22 3.63 18.75
C LEU A 68 -8.21 4.78 18.46
N GLN A 69 -9.43 4.43 18.06
CA GLN A 69 -10.50 5.40 17.80
C GLN A 69 -10.90 6.21 19.03
N ALA A 70 -10.75 5.64 20.24
CA ALA A 70 -11.11 6.29 21.50
C ALA A 70 -10.05 7.28 22.02
N LEU A 71 -8.87 7.36 21.40
CA LEU A 71 -7.79 8.24 21.86
C LEU A 71 -8.09 9.72 21.56
N ALA A 72 -7.55 10.61 22.39
CA ALA A 72 -7.76 12.05 22.25
C ALA A 72 -7.26 12.61 20.90
N ILE A 73 -6.22 12.00 20.32
CA ILE A 73 -5.66 12.37 19.03
C ILE A 73 -6.67 12.22 17.87
N GLU A 74 -7.69 11.36 17.99
CA GLU A 74 -8.75 11.24 16.98
C GLU A 74 -9.34 12.59 16.63
N LYS A 75 -9.66 13.38 17.66
CA LYS A 75 -10.25 14.73 17.47
C LYS A 75 -9.32 15.66 16.72
N ASP A 76 -8.03 15.61 17.01
CA ASP A 76 -7.03 16.47 16.37
C ASP A 76 -6.82 16.04 14.91
N LEU A 77 -6.69 14.75 14.64
CA LEU A 77 -6.58 14.22 13.28
C LEU A 77 -7.85 14.54 12.46
N ARG A 78 -9.02 14.28 13.03
CA ARG A 78 -10.29 14.59 12.37
C ARG A 78 -10.43 16.07 12.06
N ASN A 79 -10.15 16.95 13.00
CA ASN A 79 -10.39 18.39 12.82
C ASN A 79 -9.33 19.08 11.98
N ASN A 80 -8.04 18.72 12.17
CA ASN A 80 -6.94 19.44 11.52
C ASN A 80 -6.47 18.72 10.24
N ALA A 81 -6.29 17.40 10.27
CA ALA A 81 -5.82 16.68 9.09
C ALA A 81 -6.95 16.41 8.07
N TYR A 82 -8.18 16.15 8.54
CA TYR A 82 -9.32 15.85 7.69
C TYR A 82 -10.40 16.95 7.65
N GLY A 83 -10.09 18.16 8.13
CA GLY A 83 -10.98 19.32 8.01
C GLY A 83 -12.36 19.16 8.67
N GLY A 84 -12.48 18.28 9.68
CA GLY A 84 -13.74 18.01 10.39
C GLY A 84 -14.54 16.83 9.81
N MET A 85 -14.07 16.17 8.76
CA MET A 85 -14.72 14.96 8.25
C MET A 85 -14.58 13.81 9.26
N PRO A 86 -15.60 12.96 9.45
CA PRO A 86 -15.48 11.76 10.27
C PRO A 86 -14.39 10.84 9.74
N ILE A 87 -13.53 10.35 10.63
CA ILE A 87 -12.44 9.43 10.32
C ILE A 87 -12.58 8.10 11.04
N GLN A 88 -11.84 7.13 10.58
CA GLN A 88 -11.58 5.87 11.25
C GLN A 88 -10.07 5.72 11.45
N ILE A 89 -9.68 5.16 12.60
CA ILE A 89 -8.30 4.84 12.91
C ILE A 89 -8.19 3.33 13.03
N GLY A 90 -7.57 2.73 12.03
CA GLY A 90 -7.29 1.32 11.93
C GLY A 90 -5.81 1.02 11.87
N TRP A 91 -5.48 -0.17 11.38
CA TRP A 91 -4.11 -0.60 11.24
C TRP A 91 -3.93 -1.62 10.13
N CYS A 92 -2.70 -1.66 9.59
CA CYS A 92 -2.22 -2.70 8.70
C CYS A 92 -0.90 -3.25 9.24
N ASN A 93 -0.92 -4.51 9.69
CA ASN A 93 0.22 -5.13 10.35
C ASN A 93 0.61 -6.43 9.67
N GLY A 94 1.87 -6.83 9.77
CA GLY A 94 2.30 -8.13 9.30
C GLY A 94 3.70 -8.15 8.69
N HIS A 95 3.89 -9.10 7.77
CA HIS A 95 5.13 -9.30 7.01
C HIS A 95 4.79 -9.31 5.53
N ASN A 96 5.44 -8.46 4.76
CA ASN A 96 5.27 -8.37 3.31
C ASN A 96 6.54 -7.79 2.67
N THR A 97 6.86 -8.22 1.47
CA THR A 97 7.95 -7.66 0.65
C THR A 97 7.50 -7.38 -0.79
N LYS A 98 6.28 -7.80 -1.15
CA LYS A 98 5.76 -7.71 -2.52
C LYS A 98 4.69 -6.64 -2.67
N MET A 99 4.67 -6.01 -3.83
CA MET A 99 3.62 -5.07 -4.19
C MET A 99 2.24 -5.73 -4.33
N ASN A 100 2.13 -6.80 -5.08
CA ASN A 100 0.92 -7.56 -5.40
C ASN A 100 -0.20 -6.73 -6.04
N CYS A 101 -0.63 -5.68 -5.39
CA CYS A 101 -1.70 -4.78 -5.81
C CYS A 101 -1.32 -3.34 -5.55
N LEU A 102 -2.10 -2.44 -6.12
CA LEU A 102 -2.16 -1.04 -5.73
C LEU A 102 -3.63 -0.60 -5.70
N GLU A 103 -3.95 0.29 -4.78
CA GLU A 103 -5.29 0.83 -4.59
C GLU A 103 -5.25 2.34 -4.43
N TYR A 104 -6.41 2.97 -4.51
CA TYR A 104 -6.59 4.36 -4.17
C TYR A 104 -7.97 4.60 -3.56
N HIS A 105 -8.06 5.72 -2.87
CA HIS A 105 -9.27 6.25 -2.24
C HIS A 105 -9.61 7.63 -2.81
N ARG A 106 -10.79 8.15 -2.53
CA ARG A 106 -11.16 9.52 -2.92
C ARG A 106 -10.57 10.60 -2.00
N ASP A 107 -9.95 10.18 -0.91
CA ASP A 107 -9.25 11.03 0.06
C ASP A 107 -7.85 10.50 0.33
N SER A 108 -7.00 11.37 0.93
CA SER A 108 -5.67 10.98 1.39
C SER A 108 -5.76 10.02 2.57
N GLU A 109 -4.72 9.18 2.70
CA GLU A 109 -4.52 8.26 3.81
C GLU A 109 -3.35 8.72 4.67
N LEU A 110 -3.47 8.64 6.02
CA LEU A 110 -2.34 8.85 6.92
C LEU A 110 -1.80 7.52 7.41
N ASN A 111 -0.47 7.38 7.38
CA ASN A 111 0.24 6.22 7.89
C ASN A 111 1.32 6.62 8.91
N VAL A 112 1.45 5.83 9.98
CA VAL A 112 2.57 5.92 10.92
C VAL A 112 2.82 4.56 11.55
N GLY A 113 4.08 4.12 11.57
CA GLY A 113 4.47 2.81 12.11
C GLY A 113 5.19 2.88 13.45
N THR A 114 5.10 1.78 14.24
CA THR A 114 5.96 1.56 15.42
C THR A 114 7.37 1.13 15.01
N GLU A 115 7.52 0.54 13.83
CA GLU A 115 8.78 0.21 13.17
C GLU A 115 8.91 0.96 11.84
N ASP A 116 10.12 0.96 11.28
CA ASP A 116 10.34 1.37 9.90
C ASP A 116 9.52 0.48 8.96
N PHE A 117 8.88 1.07 7.97
CA PHE A 117 8.16 0.35 6.92
C PHE A 117 8.39 0.97 5.55
N ILE A 118 8.11 0.23 4.48
CA ILE A 118 8.29 0.71 3.12
C ILE A 118 6.93 0.76 2.42
N LEU A 119 6.68 1.86 1.72
CA LEU A 119 5.55 2.02 0.82
C LEU A 119 6.01 1.84 -0.63
N LEU A 120 5.34 0.96 -1.37
CA LEU A 120 5.44 0.86 -2.82
C LEU A 120 4.33 1.70 -3.44
N LEU A 121 4.70 2.72 -4.19
CA LEU A 121 3.79 3.77 -4.65
C LEU A 121 3.87 3.95 -6.17
N ALA A 122 2.75 4.36 -6.78
CA ALA A 122 2.69 4.86 -8.15
C ALA A 122 1.65 5.99 -8.20
N LYS A 123 1.45 6.61 -9.36
CA LYS A 123 0.46 7.67 -9.53
C LYS A 123 -0.70 7.20 -10.39
N ARG A 124 -1.89 7.69 -10.11
CA ARG A 124 -3.06 7.45 -10.97
C ARG A 124 -2.86 7.97 -12.39
N GLU A 125 -2.11 9.05 -12.56
CA GLU A 125 -1.77 9.64 -13.85
C GLU A 125 -0.80 8.79 -14.69
N ASP A 126 -0.11 7.80 -14.07
CA ASP A 126 0.76 6.87 -14.77
C ASP A 126 -0.01 5.72 -15.46
N LEU A 127 -1.33 5.62 -15.23
CA LEU A 127 -2.15 4.65 -15.95
C LEU A 127 -2.31 5.05 -17.42
N VAL A 128 -1.98 4.12 -18.32
CA VAL A 128 -2.22 4.24 -19.76
C VAL A 128 -3.30 3.23 -20.12
N ASP A 129 -4.41 3.70 -20.67
CA ASP A 129 -5.57 2.86 -21.03
C ASP A 129 -6.06 1.97 -19.87
N GLY A 130 -5.95 2.48 -18.62
CA GLY A 130 -6.34 1.77 -17.41
C GLY A 130 -5.36 0.70 -16.93
N ILE A 131 -4.17 0.63 -17.49
CA ILE A 131 -3.10 -0.30 -17.13
C ILE A 131 -1.91 0.46 -16.55
N LEU A 132 -1.40 0.02 -15.40
CA LEU A 132 -0.16 0.50 -14.79
C LEU A 132 0.99 -0.42 -15.20
N ASP A 133 2.12 0.19 -15.60
CA ASP A 133 3.38 -0.52 -15.77
C ASP A 133 4.18 -0.48 -14.47
N THR A 134 4.73 -1.63 -14.03
CA THR A 134 5.50 -1.70 -12.77
C THR A 134 6.78 -0.89 -12.79
N ASP A 135 7.27 -0.47 -13.96
CA ASP A 135 8.39 0.49 -14.09
C ASP A 135 8.09 1.87 -13.48
N LYS A 136 6.83 2.18 -13.24
CA LYS A 136 6.37 3.42 -12.58
C LYS A 136 6.35 3.34 -11.06
N VAL A 137 6.51 2.13 -10.51
CA VAL A 137 6.47 1.91 -9.06
C VAL A 137 7.78 2.39 -8.42
N VAL A 138 7.64 3.14 -7.34
CA VAL A 138 8.73 3.65 -6.51
C VAL A 138 8.60 3.16 -5.08
N ALA A 139 9.70 3.08 -4.37
CA ALA A 139 9.75 2.62 -2.98
C ALA A 139 10.21 3.74 -2.03
N TYR A 140 9.47 3.97 -0.95
CA TYR A 140 9.83 4.94 0.07
C TYR A 140 9.88 4.32 1.46
N LEU A 141 11.00 4.51 2.15
CA LEU A 141 11.18 4.15 3.56
C LEU A 141 10.55 5.23 4.45
N CYS A 142 9.61 4.81 5.27
CA CYS A 142 8.98 5.60 6.32
C CYS A 142 9.61 5.18 7.67
N PRO A 143 10.39 6.05 8.33
CA PRO A 143 10.96 5.72 9.64
C PRO A 143 9.88 5.57 10.72
N ALA A 144 10.14 4.73 11.70
CA ALA A 144 9.29 4.59 12.88
C ALA A 144 8.94 5.94 13.50
N GLY A 145 7.68 6.14 13.88
CA GLY A 145 7.19 7.39 14.47
C GLY A 145 7.06 8.56 13.50
N THR A 146 7.36 8.39 12.21
CA THR A 146 7.15 9.40 11.18
C THR A 146 5.78 9.22 10.54
N MET A 147 4.88 10.19 10.73
CA MET A 147 3.57 10.17 10.08
C MET A 147 3.68 10.75 8.67
N VAL A 148 3.13 10.04 7.69
CA VAL A 148 3.05 10.46 6.31
C VAL A 148 1.59 10.52 5.85
N GLU A 149 1.30 11.46 4.97
CA GLU A 149 0.08 11.49 4.16
C GLU A 149 0.42 10.90 2.79
N VAL A 150 -0.37 9.95 2.35
CA VAL A 150 -0.39 9.42 0.98
C VAL A 150 -1.56 10.07 0.26
N TYR A 151 -1.31 10.81 -0.82
CA TYR A 151 -2.34 11.60 -1.50
C TYR A 151 -3.40 10.73 -2.17
N ALA A 152 -4.63 11.23 -2.30
CA ALA A 152 -5.74 10.56 -2.98
C ALA A 152 -5.42 10.14 -4.44
N THR A 153 -4.46 10.78 -5.08
CA THR A 153 -3.99 10.47 -6.44
C THR A 153 -2.85 9.46 -6.46
N THR A 154 -2.38 9.01 -5.29
CA THR A 154 -1.29 8.05 -5.17
C THR A 154 -1.83 6.66 -5.01
N LEU A 155 -1.37 5.77 -5.88
CA LEU A 155 -1.61 4.34 -5.80
C LEU A 155 -0.70 3.76 -4.72
N HIS A 156 -1.26 3.00 -3.78
CA HIS A 156 -0.58 2.37 -2.64
C HIS A 156 -1.27 1.05 -2.28
N TYR A 157 -0.66 0.27 -1.44
CA TYR A 157 -1.26 -0.95 -0.87
C TYR A 157 -0.63 -1.28 0.48
N ALA A 158 -0.77 -2.54 0.93
CA ALA A 158 -0.16 -2.99 2.17
C ALA A 158 1.31 -2.59 2.26
N PRO A 159 1.78 -2.07 3.41
CA PRO A 159 3.19 -1.77 3.61
C PRO A 159 4.09 -2.99 3.42
N CYS A 160 5.37 -2.74 3.17
CA CYS A 160 6.39 -3.76 3.18
C CYS A 160 7.30 -3.61 4.41
N SER A 161 7.85 -4.73 4.85
CA SER A 161 8.88 -4.78 5.87
C SER A 161 10.12 -4.00 5.44
N ALA A 162 10.74 -3.25 6.37
CA ALA A 162 11.94 -2.47 6.10
C ALA A 162 13.23 -3.25 6.41
N LYS A 163 13.13 -4.40 7.08
CA LYS A 163 14.26 -5.27 7.43
C LYS A 163 13.86 -6.72 7.28
N LYS A 164 14.77 -7.54 6.80
CA LYS A 164 14.57 -8.97 6.63
C LYS A 164 14.17 -9.64 7.95
N GLY A 165 13.05 -10.37 7.92
CA GLY A 165 12.52 -11.10 9.08
C GLY A 165 11.87 -10.23 10.16
N GLN A 166 11.74 -8.92 9.95
CA GLN A 166 11.01 -8.01 10.82
C GLN A 166 9.66 -7.67 10.19
N GLY A 167 8.59 -7.77 10.98
CA GLY A 167 7.26 -7.30 10.59
C GLY A 167 7.12 -5.78 10.69
N PHE A 168 5.96 -5.29 10.35
CA PHE A 168 5.55 -3.90 10.53
C PHE A 168 4.21 -3.83 11.26
N LYS A 169 4.02 -2.75 12.03
CA LYS A 169 2.74 -2.35 12.61
C LYS A 169 2.50 -0.89 12.22
N VAL A 170 1.48 -0.65 11.43
CA VAL A 170 1.21 0.66 10.83
C VAL A 170 -0.23 1.09 11.12
N ILE A 171 -0.38 2.25 11.73
CA ILE A 171 -1.66 2.98 11.83
C ILE A 171 -2.08 3.40 10.42
N VAL A 172 -3.37 3.22 10.13
CA VAL A 172 -4.03 3.69 8.92
C VAL A 172 -5.20 4.58 9.33
N VAL A 173 -5.17 5.85 8.91
CA VAL A 173 -6.28 6.79 9.14
C VAL A 173 -6.90 7.17 7.80
N LEU A 174 -8.21 6.98 7.71
CA LEU A 174 -9.00 7.22 6.50
C LEU A 174 -10.36 7.85 6.87
N PRO A 175 -11.06 8.47 5.92
CA PRO A 175 -12.45 8.85 6.11
C PRO A 175 -13.30 7.67 6.54
N LYS A 176 -14.20 7.91 7.48
CA LYS A 176 -15.09 6.88 8.05
C LYS A 176 -15.87 6.14 6.98
N GLY A 177 -15.84 4.83 7.03
CA GLY A 177 -16.52 3.94 6.09
C GLY A 177 -15.66 3.45 4.93
N THR A 178 -14.43 3.95 4.77
CA THR A 178 -13.48 3.43 3.76
C THR A 178 -13.13 1.97 4.06
N ASN A 179 -12.98 1.15 3.01
CA ASN A 179 -12.67 -0.28 3.10
C ASN A 179 -13.74 -1.16 3.77
N LEU A 180 -14.95 -0.63 4.02
CA LEU A 180 -16.10 -1.44 4.43
C LEU A 180 -16.71 -2.15 3.22
N ALA A 181 -17.84 -2.84 3.43
CA ALA A 181 -18.53 -3.59 2.39
C ALA A 181 -18.74 -2.74 1.13
N LYS A 182 -18.44 -3.35 -0.03
CA LYS A 182 -18.67 -2.70 -1.34
C LYS A 182 -20.15 -2.30 -1.48
N PRO A 183 -20.44 -1.06 -1.84
CA PRO A 183 -21.82 -0.66 -2.13
C PRO A 183 -22.35 -1.35 -3.38
N GLU A 184 -23.65 -1.54 -3.46
CA GLU A 184 -24.28 -1.97 -4.70
C GLU A 184 -24.19 -0.84 -5.73
N ILE A 185 -23.57 -1.13 -6.87
CA ILE A 185 -23.41 -0.17 -7.96
C ILE A 185 -23.81 -0.79 -9.30
N THR A 186 -24.29 0.06 -10.20
CA THR A 186 -24.34 -0.26 -11.63
C THR A 186 -23.09 0.27 -12.28
N VAL A 187 -22.30 -0.61 -12.90
CA VAL A 187 -21.07 -0.23 -13.62
C VAL A 187 -21.43 0.74 -14.77
N LYS A 188 -20.84 1.92 -14.75
CA LYS A 188 -21.05 2.99 -15.76
C LYS A 188 -19.80 3.26 -16.58
N ASN A 189 -18.63 2.96 -16.07
CA ASN A 189 -17.34 3.19 -16.71
C ASN A 189 -16.32 2.16 -16.23
N ALA A 190 -15.12 2.17 -16.83
CA ALA A 190 -14.06 1.22 -16.52
C ALA A 190 -13.51 1.35 -15.08
N GLU A 191 -13.60 2.54 -14.47
CA GLU A 191 -13.16 2.75 -13.08
C GLU A 191 -14.08 2.02 -12.08
N ASP A 192 -15.39 1.96 -12.36
CA ASP A 192 -16.36 1.28 -11.48
C ASP A 192 -16.04 -0.23 -11.34
N GLU A 193 -15.38 -0.83 -12.35
CA GLU A 193 -14.98 -2.24 -12.33
C GLU A 193 -13.80 -2.50 -11.36
N LEU A 194 -13.05 -1.46 -10.98
CA LEU A 194 -11.95 -1.55 -10.02
C LEU A 194 -12.42 -1.52 -8.57
N MET A 195 -13.66 -1.08 -8.32
CA MET A 195 -14.18 -0.95 -6.96
C MET A 195 -14.34 -2.32 -6.31
N THR A 196 -13.61 -2.56 -5.23
CA THR A 196 -13.64 -3.81 -4.45
C THR A 196 -14.26 -3.64 -3.06
N ALA A 197 -14.26 -2.42 -2.52
CA ALA A 197 -14.85 -2.06 -1.24
C ALA A 197 -15.38 -0.62 -1.27
N ALA A 198 -16.02 -0.16 -0.23
CA ALA A 198 -16.44 1.24 -0.10
C ALA A 198 -15.23 2.16 -0.17
N ASN A 199 -15.27 3.18 -1.05
CA ASN A 199 -14.19 4.14 -1.29
C ASN A 199 -12.83 3.49 -1.64
N LYS A 200 -12.83 2.31 -2.27
CA LYS A 200 -11.62 1.54 -2.61
C LYS A 200 -11.68 1.03 -4.04
N TRP A 201 -10.70 1.44 -4.85
CA TRP A 201 -10.46 0.97 -6.21
C TRP A 201 -9.13 0.24 -6.24
N LEU A 202 -9.13 -1.03 -6.63
CA LEU A 202 -7.99 -1.95 -6.58
C LEU A 202 -7.54 -2.34 -7.98
N LEU A 203 -6.23 -2.22 -8.22
CA LEU A 203 -5.53 -2.71 -9.39
C LEU A 203 -4.69 -3.91 -8.94
N ALA A 204 -4.89 -5.08 -9.55
CA ALA A 204 -4.16 -6.29 -9.19
C ALA A 204 -3.07 -6.62 -10.22
N HIS A 205 -1.92 -7.12 -9.73
CA HIS A 205 -0.96 -7.83 -10.57
C HIS A 205 -1.43 -9.27 -10.79
N ALA A 206 -1.14 -9.85 -11.95
CA ALA A 206 -1.62 -11.20 -12.29
C ALA A 206 -1.16 -12.30 -11.30
N ASP A 207 -0.01 -12.10 -10.64
CA ASP A 207 0.55 -13.05 -9.67
C ASP A 207 0.00 -12.88 -8.24
N SER A 208 -0.93 -11.95 -8.01
CA SER A 208 -1.47 -11.67 -6.68
C SER A 208 -2.60 -12.64 -6.28
N ALA A 209 -2.78 -12.84 -4.99
CA ALA A 209 -3.90 -13.59 -4.44
C ALA A 209 -5.24 -12.88 -4.71
N GLU A 210 -5.23 -11.55 -4.76
CA GLU A 210 -6.38 -10.72 -5.07
C GLU A 210 -6.86 -10.94 -6.51
N ALA A 211 -5.94 -11.06 -7.48
CA ALA A 211 -6.28 -11.43 -8.85
C ALA A 211 -6.89 -12.84 -8.92
N ALA A 212 -6.32 -13.80 -8.18
CA ALA A 212 -6.87 -15.15 -8.07
C ALA A 212 -8.27 -15.17 -7.43
N SER A 213 -8.60 -14.17 -6.61
CA SER A 213 -9.90 -13.98 -5.97
C SER A 213 -10.87 -13.11 -6.79
N GLY A 214 -10.49 -12.71 -8.02
CA GLY A 214 -11.36 -12.01 -8.95
C GLY A 214 -11.16 -10.50 -9.02
N ALA A 215 -10.13 -9.94 -8.38
CA ALA A 215 -9.76 -8.54 -8.60
C ALA A 215 -9.28 -8.32 -10.05
N LYS A 216 -9.57 -7.14 -10.59
CA LYS A 216 -9.23 -6.81 -11.97
C LYS A 216 -7.71 -6.70 -12.15
N VAL A 217 -7.16 -7.50 -13.06
CA VAL A 217 -5.74 -7.43 -13.44
C VAL A 217 -5.53 -6.19 -14.31
N CYS A 218 -4.86 -5.18 -13.74
CA CYS A 218 -4.57 -3.90 -14.37
C CYS A 218 -3.11 -3.46 -14.16
N ILE A 219 -2.25 -4.35 -13.64
CA ILE A 219 -0.82 -4.09 -13.48
C ILE A 219 -0.06 -5.08 -14.36
N LYS A 220 0.85 -4.56 -15.19
CA LYS A 220 1.73 -5.33 -16.06
C LYS A 220 3.19 -5.10 -15.69
N GLY A 221 4.08 -6.02 -16.10
CA GLY A 221 5.51 -6.01 -15.78
C GLY A 221 5.87 -7.09 -14.77
N VAL A 222 6.97 -6.93 -14.07
CA VAL A 222 7.38 -7.83 -12.98
C VAL A 222 6.69 -7.38 -11.69
N ASN A 223 6.12 -8.29 -10.91
CA ASN A 223 5.57 -7.93 -9.59
C ASN A 223 6.73 -7.57 -8.64
N PRO A 224 6.88 -6.28 -8.24
CA PRO A 224 8.01 -5.86 -7.42
C PRO A 224 8.07 -6.64 -6.10
N ASP A 225 9.24 -7.21 -5.81
CA ASP A 225 9.56 -7.85 -4.53
C ASP A 225 10.86 -7.23 -4.00
N ILE A 226 10.79 -6.56 -2.87
CA ILE A 226 11.92 -5.85 -2.27
C ILE A 226 12.71 -6.69 -1.25
N ALA A 227 12.44 -8.00 -1.14
CA ALA A 227 13.08 -8.89 -0.16
C ALA A 227 14.61 -8.89 -0.22
N ASP A 228 15.19 -8.66 -1.40
CA ASP A 228 16.64 -8.62 -1.61
C ASP A 228 17.22 -7.19 -1.45
N LEU A 229 16.37 -6.19 -1.23
CA LEU A 229 16.78 -4.78 -1.05
C LEU A 229 16.79 -4.35 0.43
N ILE A 230 16.28 -5.19 1.37
CA ILE A 230 16.10 -4.90 2.80
C ILE A 230 16.95 -5.81 3.70
#